data_bad731fbcf8d03a3a3ab0e12f92b2f51
#
_entry.id   bad731fbcf8d03a3a3ab0e12f92b2f51
#
_cell.length_a   1.000
_cell.length_b   1.000
_cell.length_c   1.000
_cell.angle_alpha   90.00
_cell.angle_beta   90.00
_cell.angle_gamma   90.00
#
_symmetry.space_group_name_H-M   'P 1'
#
loop_
_entity.id
_entity.type
_entity.pdbx_description
1 polymer ?
#
loop_
_entity_poly.entity_id
_entity_poly.type
_entity_poly.pdbx_seq_one_letter_code
_entity_poly.pdbx_strand_id
1 'polypeptide(L)'
;MIGYVTLGTNHFEKAAAFYDKVLAVLGAKRTMEADSFIAWGTAPNEPMLSIILPYNKEAATAGNGTMVALYAQSPEVVKAVYEAALEAGGTDEGTPGPRSEGGDGFYAAYFRDLDGNKLNAFCMVPAS
;
A
#
# COMPACT_ATOMS: atom_id res chain seq x y z
N MET A 1 12.10 12.47 4.22
CA MET A 1 12.15 12.95 2.84
C MET A 1 10.77 12.95 2.17
N ILE A 2 10.14 11.80 1.98
CA ILE A 2 8.80 11.74 1.40
C ILE A 2 7.77 12.12 2.45
N GLY A 3 6.91 13.11 2.12
CA GLY A 3 5.82 13.51 3.01
C GLY A 3 4.60 12.64 2.82
N TYR A 4 4.17 12.46 1.59
CA TYR A 4 3.06 11.57 1.25
C TYR A 4 3.12 11.20 -0.22
N VAL A 5 2.43 10.12 -0.57
CA VAL A 5 2.24 9.69 -1.96
C VAL A 5 0.75 9.59 -2.22
N THR A 6 0.35 9.80 -3.48
CA THR A 6 -1.05 9.64 -3.87
C THR A 6 -1.18 8.59 -4.96
N LEU A 7 -2.22 7.78 -4.83
CA LEU A 7 -2.59 6.78 -5.83
C LEU A 7 -3.96 7.15 -6.38
N GLY A 8 -4.10 7.09 -7.70
CA GLY A 8 -5.37 7.41 -8.34
C GLY A 8 -6.40 6.31 -8.19
N THR A 9 -7.67 6.66 -8.11
CA THR A 9 -8.74 5.69 -8.06
C THR A 9 -9.91 6.12 -8.95
N ASN A 10 -10.58 5.13 -9.51
CA ASN A 10 -11.84 5.29 -10.24
C ASN A 10 -13.04 4.83 -9.40
N HIS A 11 -12.79 4.37 -8.17
CA HIS A 11 -13.79 3.80 -7.28
C HIS A 11 -13.51 4.27 -5.86
N PHE A 12 -13.73 5.55 -5.61
CA PHE A 12 -13.25 6.24 -4.41
C PHE A 12 -13.65 5.54 -3.11
N GLU A 13 -14.94 5.24 -2.94
CA GLU A 13 -15.42 4.63 -1.70
C GLU A 13 -14.91 3.21 -1.51
N LYS A 14 -14.84 2.43 -2.58
CA LYS A 14 -14.29 1.07 -2.52
C LYS A 14 -12.80 1.08 -2.24
N ALA A 15 -12.07 2.01 -2.86
CA ALA A 15 -10.64 2.18 -2.61
C ALA A 15 -10.39 2.58 -1.15
N ALA A 16 -11.22 3.47 -0.61
CA ALA A 16 -11.10 3.88 0.78
C ALA A 16 -11.29 2.69 1.73
N ALA A 17 -12.30 1.85 1.48
CA ALA A 17 -12.54 0.66 2.28
C ALA A 17 -11.38 -0.32 2.20
N PHE A 18 -10.80 -0.49 1.00
CA PHE A 18 -9.62 -1.32 0.79
C PHE A 18 -8.46 -0.85 1.67
N TYR A 19 -8.12 0.43 1.60
CA TYR A 19 -6.98 0.96 2.36
C TYR A 19 -7.25 1.05 3.85
N ASP A 20 -8.50 1.25 4.27
CA ASP A 20 -8.84 1.15 5.69
C ASP A 20 -8.42 -0.20 6.26
N LYS A 21 -8.67 -1.28 5.53
CA LYS A 21 -8.36 -2.64 5.99
C LYS A 21 -6.88 -2.96 5.89
N VAL A 22 -6.28 -2.66 4.75
CA VAL A 22 -4.88 -3.01 4.48
C VAL A 22 -3.95 -2.22 5.40
N LEU A 23 -4.15 -0.92 5.50
CA LEU A 23 -3.27 -0.06 6.28
C LEU A 23 -3.49 -0.17 7.78
N ALA A 24 -4.66 -0.65 8.23
CA ALA A 24 -4.88 -0.92 9.64
C ALA A 24 -3.92 -1.98 10.18
N VAL A 25 -3.50 -2.92 9.34
CA VAL A 25 -2.52 -3.94 9.72
C VAL A 25 -1.19 -3.30 10.13
N LEU A 26 -0.87 -2.14 9.54
CA LEU A 26 0.34 -1.38 9.85
C LEU A 26 0.10 -0.33 10.94
N GLY A 27 -1.09 -0.29 11.52
CA GLY A 27 -1.43 0.70 12.54
C GLY A 27 -1.80 2.08 12.00
N ALA A 28 -2.02 2.18 10.69
CA ALA A 28 -2.40 3.45 10.09
C ALA A 28 -3.91 3.68 10.14
N LYS A 29 -4.30 4.93 10.25
CA LYS A 29 -5.70 5.36 10.22
C LYS A 29 -5.81 6.61 9.38
N ARG A 30 -7.04 6.96 9.01
CA ARG A 30 -7.30 8.17 8.23
C ARG A 30 -6.83 9.38 9.01
N THR A 31 -6.00 10.19 8.38
CA THR A 31 -5.52 11.46 8.94
C THR A 31 -6.18 12.65 8.29
N MET A 32 -6.62 12.50 7.05
CA MET A 32 -7.33 13.54 6.31
C MET A 32 -8.41 12.92 5.45
N GLU A 33 -9.56 13.59 5.38
CA GLU A 33 -10.68 13.15 4.54
C GLU A 33 -11.26 14.35 3.84
N ALA A 34 -11.38 14.25 2.52
CA ALA A 34 -12.06 15.23 1.69
C ALA A 34 -12.87 14.49 0.62
N ASP A 35 -13.67 15.21 -0.14
CA ASP A 35 -14.49 14.57 -1.17
C ASP A 35 -13.68 13.93 -2.29
N SER A 36 -12.46 14.40 -2.53
CA SER A 36 -11.63 13.93 -3.62
C SER A 36 -10.37 13.21 -3.19
N PHE A 37 -10.04 13.20 -1.88
CA PHE A 37 -8.89 12.43 -1.41
C PHE A 37 -9.03 12.03 0.05
N ILE A 38 -8.33 10.96 0.41
CA ILE A 38 -8.22 10.48 1.79
C ILE A 38 -6.76 10.08 2.00
N ALA A 39 -6.21 10.42 3.16
CA ALA A 39 -4.85 10.03 3.53
C ALA A 39 -4.84 9.21 4.81
N TRP A 40 -3.92 8.27 4.89
CA TRP A 40 -3.70 7.41 6.06
C TRP A 40 -2.27 7.60 6.55
N GLY A 41 -2.10 7.56 7.86
CA GLY A 41 -0.78 7.64 8.47
C GLY A 41 -0.75 6.97 9.83
N THR A 42 0.46 6.72 10.33
CA THR A 42 0.67 6.04 11.61
C THR A 42 0.96 7.02 12.74
N ALA A 43 1.54 8.18 12.42
CA ALA A 43 1.93 9.18 13.42
C ALA A 43 2.15 10.52 12.74
N PRO A 44 2.10 11.65 13.49
CA PRO A 44 2.49 12.94 12.95
C PRO A 44 3.92 12.91 12.44
N ASN A 45 4.18 13.60 11.35
CA ASN A 45 5.51 13.72 10.72
C ASN A 45 6.05 12.42 10.10
N GLU A 46 5.24 11.38 10.03
CA GLU A 46 5.57 10.17 9.28
C GLU A 46 4.96 10.25 7.89
N PRO A 47 5.56 9.57 6.89
CA PRO A 47 4.98 9.55 5.56
C PRO A 47 3.57 8.98 5.55
N MET A 48 2.73 9.55 4.68
CA MET A 48 1.34 9.10 4.53
C MET A 48 1.12 8.52 3.14
N LEU A 49 0.12 7.64 3.04
CA LEU A 49 -0.37 7.18 1.76
C LEU A 49 -1.77 7.75 1.55
N SER A 50 -2.06 8.21 0.35
CA SER A 50 -3.38 8.74 0.06
C SER A 50 -3.92 8.20 -1.27
N ILE A 51 -5.23 8.25 -1.39
CA ILE A 51 -5.92 8.00 -2.66
C ILE A 51 -6.56 9.30 -3.12
N ILE A 52 -6.69 9.46 -4.43
CA ILE A 52 -7.22 10.68 -5.00
C ILE A 52 -8.03 10.40 -6.26
N LEU A 53 -9.10 11.18 -6.45
CA LEU A 53 -9.72 11.31 -7.76
C LEU A 53 -8.82 12.22 -8.57
N PRO A 54 -8.34 11.80 -9.77
CA PRO A 54 -7.36 12.58 -10.51
C PRO A 54 -7.79 14.04 -10.71
N TYR A 55 -6.85 14.96 -10.51
CA TYR A 55 -7.12 16.40 -10.57
C TYR A 55 -7.69 16.82 -11.92
N ASN A 56 -7.23 16.20 -13.02
CA ASN A 56 -7.71 16.52 -14.37
C ASN A 56 -9.06 15.89 -14.69
N LYS A 57 -9.67 15.18 -13.76
CA LYS A 57 -10.98 14.54 -13.88
C LYS A 57 -11.08 13.44 -14.93
N GLU A 58 -9.94 13.00 -15.42
CA GLU A 58 -9.89 11.83 -16.30
C GLU A 58 -9.72 10.56 -15.48
N ALA A 59 -9.88 9.40 -16.12
CA ALA A 59 -9.75 8.13 -15.44
C ALA A 59 -8.34 7.95 -14.86
N ALA A 60 -8.27 7.39 -13.66
CA ALA A 60 -7.00 7.04 -13.05
C ALA A 60 -6.37 5.86 -13.77
N THR A 61 -5.05 5.87 -13.86
CA THR A 61 -4.27 4.76 -14.39
C THR A 61 -3.16 4.40 -13.40
N ALA A 62 -2.71 3.14 -13.46
CA ALA A 62 -1.75 2.66 -12.46
C ALA A 62 -0.30 3.10 -12.69
N GLY A 63 0.08 3.45 -13.88
CA GLY A 63 1.47 3.79 -14.20
C GLY A 63 2.37 2.56 -14.27
N ASN A 64 2.88 2.26 -15.46
CA ASN A 64 3.77 1.12 -15.64
C ASN A 64 5.14 1.44 -15.01
N GLY A 65 5.57 0.59 -14.07
CA GLY A 65 6.83 0.79 -13.36
C GLY A 65 6.68 1.48 -12.00
N THR A 66 5.49 2.02 -11.70
CA THR A 66 5.23 2.67 -10.41
C THR A 66 4.85 1.63 -9.37
N MET A 67 5.42 1.75 -8.18
CA MET A 67 5.08 0.88 -7.06
C MET A 67 5.30 1.64 -5.76
N VAL A 68 4.41 1.42 -4.78
CA VAL A 68 4.59 1.95 -3.43
C VAL A 68 4.96 0.80 -2.50
N ALA A 69 6.06 0.95 -1.79
CA ALA A 69 6.55 -0.06 -0.85
C ALA A 69 6.16 0.33 0.57
N LEU A 70 5.49 -0.58 1.27
CA LEU A 70 5.04 -0.38 2.63
C LEU A 70 5.97 -1.16 3.58
N TYR A 71 6.61 -0.43 4.49
CA TYR A 71 7.48 -1.07 5.47
C TYR A 71 6.65 -1.81 6.53
N ALA A 72 7.01 -3.06 6.78
CA ALA A 72 6.43 -3.89 7.82
C ALA A 72 7.53 -4.34 8.78
N GLN A 73 7.18 -4.58 10.05
CA GLN A 73 8.19 -4.88 11.07
C GLN A 73 8.70 -6.31 11.04
N SER A 74 7.96 -7.23 10.41
CA SER A 74 8.29 -8.66 10.43
C SER A 74 7.67 -9.39 9.25
N PRO A 75 8.14 -10.60 8.93
CA PRO A 75 7.48 -11.42 7.92
C PRO A 75 6.01 -11.70 8.22
N GLU A 76 5.65 -11.83 9.48
CA GLU A 76 4.27 -12.06 9.89
C GLU A 76 3.38 -10.88 9.52
N VAL A 77 3.88 -9.66 9.69
CA VAL A 77 3.15 -8.45 9.30
C VAL A 77 3.08 -8.32 7.77
N VAL A 78 4.15 -8.68 7.06
CA VAL A 78 4.13 -8.73 5.58
C VAL A 78 3.00 -9.64 5.10
N LYS A 79 2.91 -10.85 5.67
CA LYS A 79 1.87 -11.80 5.32
C LYS A 79 0.47 -11.24 5.64
N ALA A 80 0.31 -10.61 6.79
CA ALA A 80 -0.98 -10.06 7.21
C ALA A 80 -1.44 -8.93 6.29
N VAL A 81 -0.53 -8.06 5.85
CA VAL A 81 -0.85 -7.00 4.88
C VAL A 81 -1.30 -7.62 3.56
N TYR A 82 -0.55 -8.59 3.06
CA TYR A 82 -0.86 -9.27 1.80
C TYR A 82 -2.24 -9.94 1.87
N GLU A 83 -2.50 -10.69 2.94
CA GLU A 83 -3.79 -11.37 3.10
C GLU A 83 -4.94 -10.38 3.20
N ALA A 84 -4.77 -9.29 3.93
CA ALA A 84 -5.79 -8.25 4.02
C ALA A 84 -6.08 -7.64 2.65
N ALA A 85 -5.03 -7.43 1.84
CA ALA A 85 -5.19 -6.87 0.49
C ALA A 85 -6.00 -7.81 -0.40
N LEU A 86 -5.70 -9.11 -0.38
CA LEU A 86 -6.45 -10.08 -1.19
C LEU A 86 -7.89 -10.23 -0.71
N GLU A 87 -8.11 -10.25 0.60
CA GLU A 87 -9.47 -10.32 1.16
C GLU A 87 -10.31 -9.09 0.80
N ALA A 88 -9.66 -7.93 0.67
CA ALA A 88 -10.34 -6.69 0.32
C ALA A 88 -10.55 -6.52 -1.19
N GLY A 89 -10.16 -7.51 -1.99
CA GLY A 89 -10.39 -7.51 -3.44
C GLY A 89 -9.16 -7.19 -4.29
N GLY A 90 -8.00 -7.02 -3.68
CA GLY A 90 -6.75 -6.84 -4.41
C GLY A 90 -6.31 -8.13 -5.10
N THR A 91 -5.30 -8.02 -5.95
CA THR A 91 -4.79 -9.15 -6.72
C THR A 91 -3.33 -9.44 -6.38
N ASP A 92 -2.95 -10.71 -6.47
CA ASP A 92 -1.60 -11.16 -6.21
C ASP A 92 -0.64 -10.71 -7.31
N GLU A 93 0.54 -10.26 -6.91
CA GLU A 93 1.68 -9.96 -7.81
C GLU A 93 2.97 -10.60 -7.29
N GLY A 94 2.89 -11.36 -6.22
CA GLY A 94 4.02 -12.08 -5.64
C GLY A 94 3.74 -12.47 -4.21
N THR A 95 3.60 -13.78 -3.94
CA THR A 95 3.29 -14.28 -2.60
C THR A 95 4.41 -13.97 -1.60
N PRO A 96 4.08 -13.89 -0.29
CA PRO A 96 5.10 -13.57 0.71
C PRO A 96 6.28 -14.52 0.70
N GLY A 97 7.48 -13.97 0.72
CA GLY A 97 8.71 -14.76 0.74
C GLY A 97 9.96 -13.91 0.56
N PRO A 98 11.14 -14.54 0.68
CA PRO A 98 12.39 -13.86 0.44
C PRO A 98 12.53 -13.44 -1.02
N ARG A 99 13.25 -12.34 -1.26
CA ARG A 99 13.54 -11.85 -2.62
C ARG A 99 15.01 -11.46 -2.68
N SER A 100 15.76 -12.14 -3.55
CA SER A 100 17.20 -11.89 -3.70
C SER A 100 17.49 -10.51 -4.30
N GLU A 101 16.57 -9.96 -5.08
CA GLU A 101 16.75 -8.66 -5.73
C GLU A 101 16.92 -7.51 -4.74
N GLY A 102 16.36 -7.65 -3.54
CA GLY A 102 16.48 -6.64 -2.49
C GLY A 102 17.64 -6.86 -1.54
N GLY A 103 18.51 -7.85 -1.82
CA GLY A 103 19.64 -8.19 -0.97
C GLY A 103 19.29 -9.24 0.07
N ASP A 104 20.29 -9.60 0.88
CA ASP A 104 20.11 -10.61 1.92
C ASP A 104 19.12 -10.15 2.98
N GLY A 105 18.16 -11.00 3.28
CA GLY A 105 17.16 -10.72 4.30
C GLY A 105 15.95 -9.95 3.81
N PHE A 106 15.90 -9.53 2.55
CA PHE A 106 14.74 -8.83 2.02
C PHE A 106 13.57 -9.82 1.85
N TYR A 107 12.48 -9.53 2.53
CA TYR A 107 11.28 -10.37 2.53
C TYR A 107 10.10 -9.50 2.12
N ALA A 108 9.34 -9.91 1.11
CA ALA A 108 8.28 -9.07 0.56
C ALA A 108 7.11 -9.87 0.00
N ALA A 109 5.98 -9.22 -0.12
CA ALA A 109 4.82 -9.68 -0.85
C ALA A 109 4.32 -8.55 -1.73
N TYR A 110 3.82 -8.87 -2.90
CA TYR A 110 3.40 -7.88 -3.89
C TYR A 110 1.94 -8.07 -4.23
N PHE A 111 1.22 -6.98 -4.39
CA PHE A 111 -0.20 -7.02 -4.72
C PHE A 111 -0.59 -5.76 -5.48
N ARG A 112 -1.79 -5.79 -6.06
CA ARG A 112 -2.38 -4.59 -6.67
C ARG A 112 -3.67 -4.25 -5.95
N ASP A 113 -3.96 -2.95 -5.86
CA ASP A 113 -5.22 -2.50 -5.31
C ASP A 113 -6.35 -2.64 -6.34
N LEU A 114 -7.53 -2.13 -6.01
CA LEU A 114 -8.72 -2.27 -6.87
C LEU A 114 -8.59 -1.54 -8.20
N ASP A 115 -7.70 -0.56 -8.28
CA ASP A 115 -7.45 0.22 -9.50
C ASP A 115 -6.22 -0.25 -10.26
N GLY A 116 -5.57 -1.30 -9.80
CA GLY A 116 -4.38 -1.85 -10.43
C GLY A 116 -3.08 -1.19 -10.00
N ASN A 117 -3.11 -0.28 -9.03
CA ASN A 117 -1.89 0.30 -8.48
C ASN A 117 -1.08 -0.79 -7.77
N LYS A 118 0.21 -0.86 -8.05
CA LYS A 118 1.07 -1.88 -7.47
C LYS A 118 1.68 -1.43 -6.16
N LEU A 119 1.62 -2.29 -5.16
CA LEU A 119 2.23 -2.06 -3.86
C LEU A 119 3.00 -3.32 -3.46
N ASN A 120 3.88 -3.16 -2.47
CA ASN A 120 4.40 -4.30 -1.74
C ASN A 120 4.35 -4.00 -0.24
N ALA A 121 4.44 -5.05 0.54
CA ALA A 121 4.79 -4.96 1.94
C ALA A 121 6.13 -5.66 2.08
N PHE A 122 7.07 -5.06 2.82
CA PHE A 122 8.41 -5.64 2.93
C PHE A 122 8.99 -5.43 4.31
N CYS A 123 9.94 -6.27 4.65
CA CYS A 123 10.79 -6.08 5.82
C CYS A 123 12.18 -6.61 5.52
N MET A 124 13.13 -6.23 6.37
CA MET A 124 14.48 -6.81 6.32
C MET A 124 14.59 -7.78 7.49
N VAL A 125 14.86 -9.05 7.18
CA VAL A 125 15.04 -10.08 8.22
C VAL A 125 16.50 -10.04 8.64
N PRO A 126 16.80 -9.85 9.93
CA PRO A 126 18.18 -9.80 10.37
C PRO A 126 18.91 -11.13 10.07
N ALA A 127 20.19 -11.03 9.73
CA ALA A 127 21.03 -12.20 9.59
C ALA A 127 21.16 -12.88 10.95
N SER A 128 20.99 -14.19 10.99
CA SER A 128 21.12 -15.00 12.22
C SER A 128 22.56 -15.41 12.47
#